data_0c4c8fc9e5a7f23680f662a9e3a0244d
#
_entry.id   0c4c8fc9e5a7f23680f662a9e3a0244d
#
_cell.length_a   1.000
_cell.length_b   1.000
_cell.length_c   1.000
_cell.angle_alpha   90.00
_cell.angle_beta   90.00
_cell.angle_gamma   90.00
#
_symmetry.space_group_name_H-M   'P 1'
#
loop_
_entity.id
_entity.type
_entity.pdbx_description
1 polymer ?
#
loop_
_entity_poly.entity_id
_entity_poly.type
_entity_poly.pdbx_seq_one_letter_code
_entity_poly.pdbx_strand_id
1 'polypeptide(L)'
;VGWTRNIRVAALVAVAALGLTACGGGDDKPAAAGKGGAPIVVASFNFTDSQILAEIYAQALEAKGYPVTRKLNLGSRELIYPSLKSGELQFIPEYQGSAIAAGFGKDPVKDAKGEHEQLAKLLEPSGVSLLDYAAAEDKNTYIVKADLAQSKGLATISDLKKLDKVVLAGGPECEKRLTCFKGLTDVYKLTNATFQTVQELGPRVQQLDSGGVTVIPVDSVSPQAGDSKYVALKDDLSMVPTENVVPAVTKKVLDERGADFAAAVNAVSAKLTTEGMRDLNKRVDSDGEKAADVAKDWLSQQGLV
;
A
#
# COMPACT_ATOMS: atom_id res chain seq x y z
N VAL A 1 -62.32 -39.83 34.19
CA VAL A 1 -61.95 -41.22 34.00
C VAL A 1 -60.45 -41.23 33.63
N GLY A 2 -59.46 -41.25 34.47
CA GLY A 2 -58.96 -42.25 35.38
C GLY A 2 -58.02 -43.17 34.58
N TRP A 3 -56.76 -43.23 34.84
CA TRP A 3 -56.06 -44.02 35.78
C TRP A 3 -54.52 -43.92 35.64
N THR A 4 -53.89 -43.78 36.79
CA THR A 4 -52.49 -43.90 37.13
C THR A 4 -51.85 -45.23 36.74
N ARG A 5 -50.52 -45.29 36.52
CA ARG A 5 -49.62 -46.20 37.23
C ARG A 5 -48.13 -45.85 37.05
N ASN A 6 -47.51 -45.62 38.21
CA ASN A 6 -46.08 -45.65 38.47
C ASN A 6 -45.45 -47.01 38.23
N ILE A 7 -44.24 -47.06 37.67
CA ILE A 7 -43.26 -48.12 38.04
C ILE A 7 -41.86 -47.50 38.04
N ARG A 8 -41.23 -47.52 39.21
CA ARG A 8 -39.77 -47.32 39.45
C ARG A 8 -39.05 -48.62 39.21
N VAL A 9 -37.85 -48.65 38.68
CA VAL A 9 -36.73 -49.59 38.96
C VAL A 9 -35.49 -48.95 38.30
N ALA A 10 -34.56 -48.44 39.03
CA ALA A 10 -33.34 -48.93 39.67
C ALA A 10 -32.21 -49.32 38.68
N ALA A 11 -31.16 -48.49 38.74
CA ALA A 11 -29.70 -48.68 38.65
C ALA A 11 -29.14 -49.98 38.03
N LEU A 12 -28.11 -49.73 37.14
CA LEU A 12 -26.88 -50.54 37.21
C LEU A 12 -25.72 -49.74 36.50
N VAL A 13 -24.67 -49.50 37.27
CA VAL A 13 -23.34 -49.06 36.94
C VAL A 13 -22.60 -50.19 36.22
N ALA A 14 -21.97 -49.90 35.08
CA ALA A 14 -20.91 -50.78 34.60
C ALA A 14 -19.76 -49.87 34.04
N VAL A 15 -18.70 -49.83 34.82
CA VAL A 15 -17.36 -49.39 34.42
C VAL A 15 -16.73 -50.50 33.61
N ALA A 16 -16.22 -50.20 32.43
CA ALA A 16 -15.21 -51.01 31.76
C ALA A 16 -14.18 -50.09 31.08
N ALA A 17 -12.99 -50.15 31.63
CA ALA A 17 -11.78 -49.56 31.09
C ALA A 17 -11.14 -50.52 30.08
N LEU A 18 -10.20 -49.94 29.31
CA LEU A 18 -9.10 -50.54 28.51
C LEU A 18 -9.35 -50.83 27.04
N GLY A 19 -8.54 -50.17 26.25
CA GLY A 19 -8.26 -50.46 24.87
C GLY A 19 -7.31 -49.46 24.23
N LEU A 20 -6.03 -49.45 24.67
CA LEU A 20 -4.93 -48.87 23.87
C LEU A 20 -4.78 -49.69 22.58
N THR A 21 -4.84 -49.02 21.43
CA THR A 21 -4.10 -49.46 20.25
C THR A 21 -3.45 -48.24 19.60
N ALA A 22 -2.13 -48.19 19.72
CA ALA A 22 -1.25 -47.36 18.94
C ALA A 22 -1.09 -47.92 17.54
N CYS A 23 -0.91 -47.05 16.59
CA CYS A 23 -0.05 -47.08 15.40
C CYS A 23 -0.75 -46.50 14.17
N GLY A 24 -0.26 -45.40 13.72
CA GLY A 24 -0.50 -44.80 12.41
C GLY A 24 0.22 -43.46 12.34
N GLY A 25 1.52 -43.48 12.00
CA GLY A 25 2.31 -42.27 11.80
C GLY A 25 1.78 -41.49 10.61
N GLY A 26 1.29 -40.29 10.89
CA GLY A 26 1.16 -39.22 9.94
C GLY A 26 1.88 -38.05 10.58
N ASP A 27 2.83 -37.43 9.85
CA ASP A 27 3.49 -36.21 10.24
C ASP A 27 2.47 -35.06 10.23
N ASP A 28 1.56 -35.05 11.18
CA ASP A 28 0.79 -33.89 11.53
C ASP A 28 1.73 -32.91 12.26
N LYS A 29 2.37 -32.03 11.49
CA LYS A 29 2.91 -30.80 12.08
C LYS A 29 1.79 -30.17 12.88
N PRO A 30 2.03 -29.83 14.17
CA PRO A 30 1.02 -29.14 14.96
C PRO A 30 0.67 -27.87 14.20
N ALA A 31 -0.58 -27.70 13.80
CA ALA A 31 -1.07 -26.42 13.34
C ALA A 31 -0.71 -25.43 14.45
N ALA A 32 0.05 -24.40 14.09
CA ALA A 32 0.44 -23.33 15.01
C ALA A 32 -0.83 -22.90 15.75
N ALA A 33 -0.82 -22.97 17.08
CA ALA A 33 -1.94 -22.51 17.89
C ALA A 33 -2.26 -21.09 17.47
N GLY A 34 -3.39 -20.89 16.77
CA GLY A 34 -3.75 -19.62 16.18
C GLY A 34 -3.71 -18.54 17.26
N LYS A 35 -3.09 -17.40 16.97
CA LYS A 35 -3.07 -16.23 17.86
C LYS A 35 -4.49 -15.65 17.93
N GLY A 36 -5.37 -16.32 18.71
CA GLY A 36 -6.82 -16.13 18.77
C GLY A 36 -7.27 -14.68 18.99
N GLY A 37 -8.56 -14.43 18.82
CA GLY A 37 -9.22 -13.13 18.99
C GLY A 37 -10.07 -12.75 17.78
N ALA A 38 -10.74 -11.61 17.81
CA ALA A 38 -11.55 -11.13 16.69
C ALA A 38 -10.70 -10.93 15.43
N PRO A 39 -11.22 -11.20 14.23
CA PRO A 39 -10.49 -10.93 12.98
C PRO A 39 -10.07 -9.46 12.86
N ILE A 40 -8.86 -9.24 12.38
CA ILE A 40 -8.34 -7.92 12.06
C ILE A 40 -8.87 -7.53 10.67
N VAL A 41 -9.61 -6.43 10.58
CA VAL A 41 -10.14 -5.96 9.32
C VAL A 41 -9.10 -5.11 8.61
N VAL A 42 -8.50 -5.68 7.57
CA VAL A 42 -7.55 -5.02 6.68
C VAL A 42 -8.30 -4.37 5.52
N ALA A 43 -8.04 -3.10 5.30
CA ALA A 43 -8.69 -2.29 4.29
C ALA A 43 -7.75 -1.87 3.16
N SER A 44 -8.29 -1.50 2.00
CA SER A 44 -7.57 -0.81 0.93
C SER A 44 -8.36 0.36 0.36
N PHE A 45 -7.65 1.31 -0.23
CA PHE A 45 -8.20 2.28 -1.16
C PHE A 45 -8.66 1.59 -2.47
N ASN A 46 -9.20 2.37 -3.41
CA ASN A 46 -9.78 1.87 -4.67
C ASN A 46 -8.81 1.89 -5.86
N PHE A 47 -7.51 1.74 -5.61
CA PHE A 47 -6.49 1.64 -6.66
C PHE A 47 -5.58 0.42 -6.42
N THR A 48 -4.89 0.00 -7.47
CA THR A 48 -4.26 -1.32 -7.59
C THR A 48 -3.22 -1.59 -6.51
N ASP A 49 -2.24 -0.71 -6.35
CA ASP A 49 -1.15 -0.93 -5.38
C ASP A 49 -1.65 -0.98 -3.94
N SER A 50 -2.67 -0.18 -3.57
CA SER A 50 -3.29 -0.27 -2.25
C SER A 50 -3.96 -1.64 -2.01
N GLN A 51 -4.60 -2.21 -3.03
CA GLN A 51 -5.21 -3.54 -2.92
C GLN A 51 -4.14 -4.64 -2.81
N ILE A 52 -3.05 -4.53 -3.57
CA ILE A 52 -1.90 -5.44 -3.48
C ILE A 52 -1.26 -5.37 -2.09
N LEU A 53 -1.00 -4.18 -1.58
CA LEU A 53 -0.42 -3.97 -0.25
C LEU A 53 -1.32 -4.54 0.86
N ALA A 54 -2.63 -4.30 0.78
CA ALA A 54 -3.58 -4.86 1.74
C ALA A 54 -3.57 -6.40 1.73
N GLU A 55 -3.49 -7.02 0.55
CA GLU A 55 -3.34 -8.47 0.42
C GLU A 55 -2.00 -8.98 0.97
N ILE A 56 -0.90 -8.28 0.71
CA ILE A 56 0.42 -8.63 1.24
C ILE A 56 0.39 -8.65 2.77
N TYR A 57 -0.06 -7.57 3.42
CA TYR A 57 -0.13 -7.52 4.88
C TYR A 57 -1.13 -8.53 5.46
N ALA A 58 -2.30 -8.69 4.82
CA ALA A 58 -3.30 -9.65 5.26
C ALA A 58 -2.75 -11.08 5.25
N GLN A 59 -2.16 -11.52 4.14
CA GLN A 59 -1.64 -12.88 4.00
C GLN A 59 -0.41 -13.13 4.89
N ALA A 60 0.46 -12.13 5.09
CA ALA A 60 1.57 -12.23 6.02
C ALA A 60 1.09 -12.41 7.46
N LEU A 61 0.03 -11.71 7.87
CA LEU A 61 -0.59 -11.87 9.18
C LEU A 61 -1.27 -13.24 9.33
N GLU A 62 -1.98 -13.72 8.30
CA GLU A 62 -2.59 -15.04 8.28
C GLU A 62 -1.54 -16.15 8.41
N ALA A 63 -0.40 -16.03 7.73
CA ALA A 63 0.71 -16.98 7.83
C ALA A 63 1.32 -17.03 9.26
N LYS A 64 1.19 -15.94 10.03
CA LYS A 64 1.58 -15.89 11.45
C LYS A 64 0.46 -16.32 12.40
N GLY A 65 -0.69 -16.79 11.87
CA GLY A 65 -1.82 -17.31 12.64
C GLY A 65 -2.78 -16.26 13.17
N TYR A 66 -2.72 -15.02 12.68
CA TYR A 66 -3.72 -14.00 13.02
C TYR A 66 -4.96 -14.16 12.13
N PRO A 67 -6.18 -14.15 12.68
CA PRO A 67 -7.39 -14.11 11.87
C PRO A 67 -7.53 -12.74 11.19
N VAL A 68 -7.77 -12.74 9.89
CA VAL A 68 -7.90 -11.51 9.08
C VAL A 68 -9.19 -11.53 8.28
N THR A 69 -9.81 -10.38 8.15
CA THR A 69 -10.92 -10.12 7.22
C THR A 69 -10.52 -8.96 6.30
N ARG A 70 -10.89 -9.03 5.05
CA ARG A 70 -10.56 -8.02 4.05
C ARG A 70 -11.76 -7.14 3.74
N LYS A 71 -11.58 -5.83 3.73
CA LYS A 71 -12.49 -4.83 3.17
C LYS A 71 -11.72 -4.00 2.15
N LEU A 72 -11.61 -4.51 0.93
CA LEU A 72 -10.84 -3.89 -0.13
C LEU A 72 -11.68 -2.94 -0.98
N ASN A 73 -11.02 -2.04 -1.72
CA ASN A 73 -11.65 -1.14 -2.69
C ASN A 73 -12.70 -0.20 -2.07
N LEU A 74 -12.42 0.37 -0.90
CA LEU A 74 -13.38 1.18 -0.13
C LEU A 74 -13.49 2.65 -0.58
N GLY A 75 -12.67 3.09 -1.53
CA GLY A 75 -12.68 4.48 -2.00
C GLY A 75 -11.61 5.35 -1.34
N SER A 76 -11.96 6.56 -0.95
CA SER A 76 -11.02 7.59 -0.49
C SER A 76 -10.89 7.66 1.05
N ARG A 77 -9.94 8.49 1.52
CA ARG A 77 -9.65 8.71 2.95
C ARG A 77 -10.84 9.21 3.74
N GLU A 78 -11.68 10.03 3.12
CA GLU A 78 -12.90 10.57 3.73
C GLU A 78 -13.89 9.48 4.15
N LEU A 79 -13.88 8.33 3.47
CA LEU A 79 -14.69 7.15 3.81
C LEU A 79 -13.98 6.24 4.81
N ILE A 80 -12.67 6.11 4.72
CA ILE A 80 -11.86 5.15 5.48
C ILE A 80 -11.54 5.65 6.89
N TYR A 81 -11.17 6.91 7.06
CA TYR A 81 -10.74 7.44 8.35
C TYR A 81 -11.83 7.42 9.43
N PRO A 82 -13.11 7.75 9.15
CA PRO A 82 -14.17 7.53 10.13
C PRO A 82 -14.31 6.09 10.60
N SER A 83 -14.12 5.12 9.68
CA SER A 83 -14.20 3.69 10.00
C SER A 83 -12.99 3.17 10.78
N LEU A 84 -11.79 3.72 10.57
CA LEU A 84 -10.63 3.48 11.43
C LEU A 84 -10.86 4.04 12.85
N LYS A 85 -11.36 5.28 12.94
CA LYS A 85 -11.65 5.93 14.21
C LYS A 85 -12.73 5.21 15.02
N SER A 86 -13.76 4.67 14.36
CA SER A 86 -14.81 3.89 15.02
C SER A 86 -14.38 2.47 15.40
N GLY A 87 -13.24 1.98 14.84
CA GLY A 87 -12.75 0.61 15.00
C GLY A 87 -13.46 -0.41 14.09
N GLU A 88 -14.25 0.03 13.13
CA GLU A 88 -14.82 -0.85 12.09
C GLU A 88 -13.74 -1.40 11.15
N LEU A 89 -12.74 -0.60 10.84
CA LEU A 89 -11.49 -0.98 10.19
C LEU A 89 -10.37 -0.93 11.23
N GLN A 90 -9.39 -1.84 11.15
CA GLN A 90 -8.30 -1.90 12.10
C GLN A 90 -6.92 -1.71 11.48
N PHE A 91 -6.79 -1.91 10.19
CA PHE A 91 -5.52 -1.85 9.48
C PHE A 91 -5.68 -1.31 8.07
N ILE A 92 -4.83 -0.37 7.67
CA ILE A 92 -4.71 0.07 6.28
C ILE A 92 -3.24 0.39 5.95
N PRO A 93 -2.71 -0.08 4.80
CA PRO A 93 -1.50 0.49 4.21
C PRO A 93 -1.81 1.91 3.72
N GLU A 94 -1.08 2.88 4.23
CA GLU A 94 -1.23 4.31 3.95
C GLU A 94 0.02 4.87 3.28
N TYR A 95 -0.08 6.09 2.74
CA TYR A 95 1.00 6.85 2.10
C TYR A 95 1.18 8.16 2.86
N GLN A 96 2.38 8.39 3.42
CA GLN A 96 2.60 9.42 4.45
C GLN A 96 2.21 10.83 3.99
N GLY A 97 2.74 11.30 2.87
CA GLY A 97 2.49 12.65 2.37
C GLY A 97 1.04 12.90 2.01
N SER A 98 0.42 11.96 1.28
CA SER A 98 -1.00 12.03 0.91
C SER A 98 -1.92 11.96 2.13
N ALA A 99 -1.58 11.15 3.14
CA ALA A 99 -2.33 11.09 4.39
C ALA A 99 -2.32 12.45 5.11
N ILE A 100 -1.16 13.10 5.21
CA ILE A 100 -1.03 14.43 5.83
C ILE A 100 -1.80 15.48 5.03
N ALA A 101 -1.60 15.51 3.69
CA ALA A 101 -2.19 16.53 2.84
C ALA A 101 -3.70 16.35 2.66
N ALA A 102 -4.12 15.19 2.16
CA ALA A 102 -5.53 14.93 1.83
C ALA A 102 -6.36 14.51 3.06
N GLY A 103 -5.75 13.75 3.99
CA GLY A 103 -6.45 13.28 5.19
C GLY A 103 -6.64 14.37 6.25
N PHE A 104 -5.68 15.28 6.38
CA PHE A 104 -5.68 16.29 7.45
C PHE A 104 -5.59 17.75 6.97
N GLY A 105 -5.44 18.00 5.68
CA GLY A 105 -5.33 19.35 5.12
C GLY A 105 -4.08 20.09 5.62
N LYS A 106 -2.97 19.39 5.84
CA LYS A 106 -1.71 19.95 6.33
C LYS A 106 -0.63 19.81 5.25
N ASP A 107 0.37 20.70 5.30
CA ASP A 107 1.53 20.57 4.44
C ASP A 107 2.47 19.50 5.01
N PRO A 108 2.84 18.46 4.23
CA PRO A 108 3.83 17.47 4.64
C PRO A 108 5.20 18.11 4.82
N VAL A 109 5.97 17.64 5.80
CA VAL A 109 7.40 17.97 5.88
C VAL A 109 8.14 17.27 4.74
N LYS A 110 9.41 17.64 4.48
CA LYS A 110 10.10 17.21 3.24
C LYS A 110 11.03 16.01 3.43
N ASP A 111 10.79 15.17 4.41
CA ASP A 111 11.56 13.94 4.62
C ASP A 111 10.69 12.86 5.25
N ALA A 112 10.97 11.59 4.90
CA ALA A 112 10.18 10.44 5.31
C ALA A 112 10.01 10.27 6.82
N LYS A 113 11.07 10.54 7.59
CA LYS A 113 11.03 10.43 9.05
C LYS A 113 10.16 11.52 9.65
N GLY A 114 10.35 12.76 9.21
CA GLY A 114 9.53 13.89 9.66
C GLY A 114 8.06 13.73 9.30
N GLU A 115 7.74 13.22 8.10
CA GLU A 115 6.36 12.89 7.69
C GLU A 115 5.77 11.80 8.58
N HIS A 116 6.54 10.74 8.89
CA HIS A 116 6.10 9.69 9.80
C HIS A 116 5.73 10.25 11.19
N GLU A 117 6.61 11.07 11.77
CA GLU A 117 6.38 11.70 13.06
C GLU A 117 5.18 12.68 13.03
N GLN A 118 5.03 13.43 11.93
CA GLN A 118 3.90 14.34 11.73
C GLN A 118 2.57 13.59 11.61
N LEU A 119 2.53 12.55 10.78
CA LEU A 119 1.33 11.73 10.58
C LEU A 119 0.94 10.98 11.85
N ALA A 120 1.91 10.43 12.59
CA ALA A 120 1.65 9.77 13.87
C ALA A 120 0.93 10.69 14.86
N LYS A 121 1.39 11.95 15.00
CA LYS A 121 0.73 12.97 15.86
C LYS A 121 -0.68 13.32 15.38
N LEU A 122 -0.92 13.34 14.07
CA LEU A 122 -2.24 13.64 13.51
C LEU A 122 -3.24 12.49 13.70
N LEU A 123 -2.78 11.25 13.70
CA LEU A 123 -3.60 10.05 13.87
C LEU A 123 -3.85 9.69 15.34
N GLU A 124 -2.97 10.07 16.25
CA GLU A 124 -3.04 9.76 17.69
C GLU A 124 -4.43 10.05 18.32
N PRO A 125 -5.08 11.23 18.08
CA PRO A 125 -6.40 11.52 18.63
C PRO A 125 -7.51 10.60 18.13
N SER A 126 -7.26 9.89 17.02
CA SER A 126 -8.19 8.91 16.43
C SER A 126 -7.94 7.48 16.92
N GLY A 127 -6.98 7.28 17.84
CA GLY A 127 -6.62 5.95 18.33
C GLY A 127 -5.97 5.07 17.26
N VAL A 128 -5.30 5.68 16.28
CA VAL A 128 -4.53 4.99 15.22
C VAL A 128 -3.06 5.26 15.43
N SER A 129 -2.26 4.20 15.33
CA SER A 129 -0.80 4.25 15.41
C SER A 129 -0.18 3.84 14.09
N LEU A 130 1.02 4.32 13.82
CA LEU A 130 1.81 3.89 12.69
C LEU A 130 2.84 2.84 13.13
N LEU A 131 3.10 1.87 12.25
CA LEU A 131 4.25 0.98 12.35
C LEU A 131 5.36 1.47 11.41
N ASP A 132 6.46 0.71 11.28
CA ASP A 132 7.60 1.13 10.49
C ASP A 132 7.20 1.32 9.01
N TYR A 133 7.54 2.46 8.44
CA TYR A 133 7.31 2.72 7.03
C TYR A 133 8.30 1.97 6.14
N ALA A 134 7.87 1.65 4.93
CA ALA A 134 8.68 1.00 3.92
C ALA A 134 9.60 1.98 3.18
N ALA A 135 10.65 1.46 2.55
CA ALA A 135 11.39 2.23 1.54
C ALA A 135 10.58 2.48 0.26
N ALA A 136 9.53 1.69 0.03
CA ALA A 136 8.61 1.89 -1.08
C ALA A 136 7.86 3.21 -0.96
N GLU A 137 7.84 3.96 -2.06
CA GLU A 137 7.08 5.20 -2.22
C GLU A 137 6.16 5.09 -3.44
N ASP A 138 4.96 5.65 -3.34
CA ASP A 138 4.10 5.92 -4.50
C ASP A 138 3.84 7.41 -4.64
N LYS A 139 4.71 8.09 -5.38
CA LYS A 139 4.66 9.54 -5.59
C LYS A 139 4.71 9.91 -7.07
N ASN A 140 4.24 11.10 -7.39
CA ASN A 140 4.44 11.65 -8.72
C ASN A 140 5.93 11.67 -9.08
N THR A 141 6.28 11.08 -10.21
CA THR A 141 7.59 11.21 -10.85
C THR A 141 7.43 11.73 -12.27
N TYR A 142 8.49 12.24 -12.86
CA TYR A 142 8.47 12.87 -14.18
C TYR A 142 9.33 12.07 -15.11
N ILE A 143 8.74 11.55 -16.19
CA ILE A 143 9.46 10.77 -17.19
C ILE A 143 9.63 11.54 -18.49
N VAL A 144 10.80 11.37 -19.09
CA VAL A 144 11.16 11.85 -20.44
C VAL A 144 11.63 10.66 -21.28
N LYS A 145 11.66 10.80 -22.60
CA LYS A 145 12.22 9.75 -23.47
C LYS A 145 13.71 9.53 -23.18
N ALA A 146 14.16 8.28 -23.18
CA ALA A 146 15.55 7.92 -22.89
C ALA A 146 16.54 8.51 -23.89
N ASP A 147 16.19 8.56 -25.19
CA ASP A 147 17.00 9.19 -26.24
C ASP A 147 17.18 10.71 -26.01
N LEU A 148 16.14 11.40 -25.60
CA LEU A 148 16.22 12.82 -25.24
C LEU A 148 17.08 13.02 -23.98
N ALA A 149 16.86 12.19 -22.96
CA ALA A 149 17.64 12.25 -21.72
C ALA A 149 19.14 12.05 -22.01
N GLN A 150 19.49 11.06 -22.80
CA GLN A 150 20.87 10.79 -23.18
C GLN A 150 21.49 11.94 -23.99
N SER A 151 20.79 12.41 -25.03
CA SER A 151 21.33 13.44 -25.94
C SER A 151 21.51 14.82 -25.28
N LYS A 152 20.69 15.14 -24.25
CA LYS A 152 20.69 16.42 -23.52
C LYS A 152 21.27 16.33 -22.12
N GLY A 153 21.66 15.14 -21.66
CA GLY A 153 22.19 14.92 -20.31
C GLY A 153 21.16 15.26 -19.22
N LEU A 154 19.94 14.73 -19.37
CA LEU A 154 18.86 14.95 -18.39
C LEU A 154 18.86 13.81 -17.37
N ALA A 155 18.99 14.14 -16.09
CA ALA A 155 18.92 13.20 -14.98
C ALA A 155 18.03 13.73 -13.84
N THR A 156 17.84 15.04 -13.76
CA THR A 156 17.06 15.72 -12.73
C THR A 156 15.99 16.60 -13.36
N ILE A 157 14.98 16.99 -12.58
CA ILE A 157 13.97 17.95 -13.04
C ILE A 157 14.63 19.30 -13.36
N SER A 158 15.66 19.71 -12.60
CA SER A 158 16.43 20.92 -12.89
C SER A 158 17.07 20.90 -14.28
N ASP A 159 17.43 19.74 -14.80
CA ASP A 159 18.05 19.61 -16.13
C ASP A 159 17.13 19.98 -17.29
N LEU A 160 15.81 20.02 -17.07
CA LEU A 160 14.85 20.48 -18.07
C LEU A 160 15.12 21.93 -18.55
N LYS A 161 15.86 22.71 -17.76
CA LYS A 161 16.34 24.05 -18.17
C LYS A 161 17.31 24.04 -19.37
N LYS A 162 17.93 22.89 -19.66
CA LYS A 162 18.83 22.71 -20.80
C LYS A 162 18.10 22.65 -22.13
N LEU A 163 16.78 22.48 -22.10
CA LEU A 163 15.95 22.43 -23.30
C LEU A 163 15.44 23.81 -23.69
N ASP A 164 15.31 24.08 -24.97
CA ASP A 164 14.76 25.36 -25.48
C ASP A 164 13.27 25.48 -25.12
N LYS A 165 12.54 24.35 -25.12
CA LYS A 165 11.12 24.26 -24.81
C LYS A 165 10.81 22.99 -24.08
N VAL A 166 9.99 23.08 -23.03
CA VAL A 166 9.45 21.96 -22.27
C VAL A 166 7.92 21.97 -22.39
N VAL A 167 7.33 20.90 -22.90
CA VAL A 167 5.88 20.71 -22.90
C VAL A 167 5.54 19.60 -21.91
N LEU A 168 4.86 19.95 -20.82
CA LEU A 168 4.33 18.96 -19.87
C LEU A 168 2.87 18.66 -20.21
N ALA A 169 2.55 17.38 -20.39
CA ALA A 169 1.16 16.93 -20.48
C ALA A 169 0.71 16.29 -19.17
N GLY A 170 -0.47 16.70 -18.68
CA GLY A 170 -1.06 16.19 -17.43
C GLY A 170 -2.57 16.37 -17.40
N GLY A 171 -3.23 15.83 -16.38
CA GLY A 171 -4.64 16.09 -16.11
C GLY A 171 -4.88 17.60 -15.83
N PRO A 172 -6.11 18.09 -15.93
CA PRO A 172 -6.41 19.53 -15.77
C PRO A 172 -6.01 20.09 -14.41
N GLU A 173 -6.05 19.26 -13.36
CA GLU A 173 -5.63 19.64 -12.01
C GLU A 173 -4.12 19.86 -11.88
N CYS A 174 -3.32 19.20 -12.72
CA CYS A 174 -1.86 19.30 -12.72
C CYS A 174 -1.38 20.74 -12.97
N GLU A 175 -2.09 21.51 -13.78
CA GLU A 175 -1.71 22.90 -14.09
C GLU A 175 -1.55 23.75 -12.83
N LYS A 176 -2.40 23.52 -11.79
CA LYS A 176 -2.48 24.33 -10.58
C LYS A 176 -1.79 23.72 -9.35
N ARG A 177 -1.38 22.44 -9.44
CA ARG A 177 -0.75 21.73 -8.30
C ARG A 177 0.73 22.06 -8.18
N LEU A 178 1.18 22.37 -6.96
CA LEU A 178 2.60 22.54 -6.65
C LEU A 178 3.42 21.25 -6.84
N THR A 179 2.79 20.11 -6.76
CA THR A 179 3.40 18.80 -7.05
C THR A 179 3.34 18.45 -8.54
N CYS A 180 2.99 19.41 -9.43
CA CYS A 180 2.93 19.20 -10.86
C CYS A 180 3.39 20.44 -11.63
N PHE A 181 2.69 20.92 -12.66
CA PHE A 181 3.16 22.00 -13.53
C PHE A 181 3.46 23.30 -12.78
N LYS A 182 2.58 23.70 -11.85
CA LYS A 182 2.83 24.88 -11.01
C LYS A 182 4.16 24.77 -10.24
N GLY A 183 4.52 23.59 -9.77
CA GLY A 183 5.81 23.39 -9.09
C GLY A 183 7.00 23.48 -10.04
N LEU A 184 6.87 23.02 -11.29
CA LEU A 184 7.92 23.21 -12.29
C LEU A 184 8.21 24.70 -12.54
N THR A 185 7.18 25.55 -12.55
CA THR A 185 7.35 27.01 -12.73
C THR A 185 7.76 27.71 -11.44
N ASP A 186 7.18 27.36 -10.30
CA ASP A 186 7.36 28.08 -9.04
C ASP A 186 8.58 27.61 -8.24
N VAL A 187 8.86 26.30 -8.19
CA VAL A 187 9.99 25.72 -7.46
C VAL A 187 11.22 25.62 -8.36
N TYR A 188 11.04 24.98 -9.52
CA TYR A 188 12.14 24.78 -10.47
C TYR A 188 12.46 26.00 -11.34
N LYS A 189 11.59 27.01 -11.37
CA LYS A 189 11.75 28.23 -12.18
C LYS A 189 11.94 27.92 -13.68
N LEU A 190 11.20 26.94 -14.20
CA LEU A 190 11.22 26.60 -15.63
C LEU A 190 10.41 27.63 -16.43
N THR A 191 11.09 28.67 -16.96
CA THR A 191 10.45 29.70 -17.78
C THR A 191 10.17 29.25 -19.22
N ASN A 192 10.79 28.16 -19.65
CA ASN A 192 10.62 27.51 -20.95
C ASN A 192 9.53 26.43 -20.97
N ALA A 193 8.81 26.24 -19.85
CA ALA A 193 7.78 25.22 -19.72
C ALA A 193 6.40 25.72 -20.13
N THR A 194 5.65 24.88 -20.83
CA THR A 194 4.24 25.08 -21.18
C THR A 194 3.44 23.85 -20.76
N PHE A 195 2.15 24.04 -20.47
CA PHE A 195 1.25 22.96 -20.06
C PHE A 195 0.29 22.58 -21.18
N GLN A 196 0.03 21.29 -21.31
CA GLN A 196 -0.99 20.72 -22.18
C GLN A 196 -1.89 19.78 -21.39
N THR A 197 -3.19 20.04 -21.41
CA THR A 197 -4.18 19.15 -20.75
C THR A 197 -4.35 17.89 -21.57
N VAL A 198 -4.03 16.73 -20.97
CA VAL A 198 -4.30 15.39 -21.47
C VAL A 198 -4.69 14.52 -20.28
N GLN A 199 -5.98 14.19 -20.16
CA GLN A 199 -6.54 13.55 -18.96
C GLN A 199 -5.95 12.17 -18.73
N GLU A 200 -5.96 11.31 -19.75
CA GLU A 200 -5.65 9.90 -19.62
C GLU A 200 -4.17 9.60 -19.80
N LEU A 201 -3.64 8.64 -19.04
CA LEU A 201 -2.22 8.25 -19.08
C LEU A 201 -1.82 7.69 -20.46
N GLY A 202 -2.64 6.80 -21.06
CA GLY A 202 -2.34 6.22 -22.36
C GLY A 202 -2.08 7.26 -23.46
N PRO A 203 -2.97 8.23 -23.70
CA PRO A 203 -2.74 9.35 -24.59
C PRO A 203 -1.53 10.22 -24.24
N ARG A 204 -1.22 10.43 -22.94
CA ARG A 204 0.00 11.15 -22.53
C ARG A 204 1.27 10.41 -22.97
N VAL A 205 1.30 9.08 -22.75
CA VAL A 205 2.41 8.22 -23.18
C VAL A 205 2.57 8.25 -24.70
N GLN A 206 1.49 8.14 -25.47
CA GLN A 206 1.55 8.23 -26.94
C GLN A 206 2.11 9.57 -27.42
N GLN A 207 1.76 10.68 -26.78
CA GLN A 207 2.31 11.98 -27.12
C GLN A 207 3.78 12.13 -26.73
N LEU A 208 4.20 11.53 -25.61
CA LEU A 208 5.61 11.47 -25.23
C LEU A 208 6.42 10.66 -26.26
N ASP A 209 5.94 9.50 -26.66
CA ASP A 209 6.58 8.62 -27.65
C ASP A 209 6.73 9.28 -29.01
N SER A 210 5.70 10.00 -29.47
CA SER A 210 5.71 10.73 -30.74
C SER A 210 6.50 12.04 -30.70
N GLY A 211 6.93 12.50 -29.52
CA GLY A 211 7.60 13.78 -29.35
C GLY A 211 6.66 15.00 -29.35
N GLY A 212 5.36 14.79 -29.25
CA GLY A 212 4.36 15.86 -29.11
C GLY A 212 4.46 16.58 -27.76
N VAL A 213 4.93 15.90 -26.73
CA VAL A 213 5.25 16.46 -25.42
C VAL A 213 6.65 16.04 -24.98
N THR A 214 7.24 16.78 -24.04
CA THR A 214 8.61 16.58 -23.56
C THR A 214 8.65 15.71 -22.32
N VAL A 215 7.69 15.88 -21.41
CA VAL A 215 7.66 15.27 -20.08
C VAL A 215 6.23 15.01 -19.66
N ILE A 216 6.01 13.92 -18.97
CA ILE A 216 4.72 13.59 -18.34
C ILE A 216 4.92 13.17 -16.88
N PRO A 217 3.99 13.51 -15.98
CA PRO A 217 3.94 12.94 -14.66
C PRO A 217 3.33 11.53 -14.73
N VAL A 218 3.91 10.61 -13.97
CA VAL A 218 3.42 9.26 -13.73
C VAL A 218 3.62 8.93 -12.26
N ASP A 219 2.93 7.93 -11.75
CA ASP A 219 3.18 7.43 -10.41
C ASP A 219 4.48 6.61 -10.40
N SER A 220 5.27 6.73 -9.35
CA SER A 220 6.59 6.08 -9.27
C SER A 220 6.50 4.55 -9.31
N VAL A 221 5.34 4.00 -8.95
CA VAL A 221 5.02 2.57 -8.99
C VAL A 221 4.37 2.14 -10.33
N SER A 222 4.16 3.07 -11.26
CA SER A 222 3.63 2.72 -12.58
C SER A 222 4.70 2.02 -13.45
N PRO A 223 4.32 1.08 -14.34
CA PRO A 223 5.25 0.40 -15.23
C PRO A 223 6.12 1.36 -16.06
N GLN A 224 5.57 2.50 -16.47
CA GLN A 224 6.28 3.51 -17.28
C GLN A 224 7.48 4.12 -16.56
N ALA A 225 7.41 4.26 -15.22
CA ALA A 225 8.52 4.80 -14.44
C ALA A 225 9.76 3.90 -14.42
N GLY A 226 9.62 2.60 -14.74
CA GLY A 226 10.69 1.61 -14.83
C GLY A 226 10.99 1.12 -16.26
N ASP A 227 10.23 1.56 -17.27
CA ASP A 227 10.46 1.16 -18.66
C ASP A 227 11.73 1.83 -19.21
N SER A 228 12.63 1.03 -19.79
CA SER A 228 13.89 1.48 -20.38
C SER A 228 13.75 2.50 -21.53
N LYS A 229 12.54 2.65 -22.09
CA LYS A 229 12.24 3.71 -23.07
C LYS A 229 12.25 5.10 -22.47
N TYR A 230 12.16 5.21 -21.15
CA TYR A 230 12.05 6.48 -20.43
C TYR A 230 13.14 6.61 -19.37
N VAL A 231 13.36 7.84 -18.95
CA VAL A 231 14.16 8.18 -17.77
C VAL A 231 13.26 8.92 -16.79
N ALA A 232 13.12 8.37 -15.59
CA ALA A 232 12.49 9.05 -14.47
C ALA A 232 13.48 10.09 -13.92
N LEU A 233 13.10 11.37 -14.01
CA LEU A 233 13.92 12.47 -13.53
C LEU A 233 13.89 12.57 -12.01
N LYS A 234 15.05 12.72 -11.39
CA LYS A 234 15.14 12.94 -9.94
C LYS A 234 14.55 14.32 -9.59
N ASP A 235 13.70 14.37 -8.58
CA ASP A 235 13.21 15.60 -7.96
C ASP A 235 14.28 16.15 -7.00
N ASP A 236 15.21 16.92 -7.54
CA ASP A 236 16.41 17.42 -6.83
C ASP A 236 16.14 18.64 -5.93
N LEU A 237 14.95 19.24 -6.02
CA LEU A 237 14.51 20.33 -5.14
C LEU A 237 13.36 19.93 -4.20
N SER A 238 13.03 18.64 -4.12
CA SER A 238 11.97 18.10 -3.26
C SER A 238 10.64 18.85 -3.44
N MET A 239 10.20 18.98 -4.70
CA MET A 239 8.91 19.57 -5.06
C MET A 239 7.74 18.68 -4.66
N VAL A 240 7.93 17.36 -4.82
CA VAL A 240 6.96 16.34 -4.44
C VAL A 240 7.32 15.82 -3.05
N PRO A 241 6.37 15.76 -2.10
CA PRO A 241 6.58 15.14 -0.80
C PRO A 241 7.00 13.68 -0.93
N THR A 242 7.56 13.10 0.11
CA THR A 242 7.76 11.67 0.17
C THR A 242 6.40 10.97 0.34
N GLU A 243 6.27 9.78 -0.22
CA GLU A 243 5.02 9.00 -0.18
C GLU A 243 5.32 7.56 0.24
N ASN A 244 6.09 7.43 1.33
CA ASN A 244 6.43 6.11 1.85
C ASN A 244 5.18 5.38 2.33
N VAL A 245 5.09 4.10 1.94
CA VAL A 245 4.05 3.20 2.43
C VAL A 245 4.24 2.98 3.92
N VAL A 246 3.19 3.19 4.70
CA VAL A 246 3.20 3.05 6.15
C VAL A 246 1.96 2.29 6.65
N PRO A 247 2.12 1.23 7.46
CA PRO A 247 0.97 0.57 8.09
C PRO A 247 0.33 1.45 9.15
N ALA A 248 -0.93 1.83 8.95
CA ALA A 248 -1.76 2.50 9.95
C ALA A 248 -2.67 1.47 10.64
N VAL A 249 -2.55 1.32 11.95
CA VAL A 249 -3.20 0.27 12.74
C VAL A 249 -3.90 0.90 13.94
N THR A 250 -5.10 0.43 14.27
CA THR A 250 -5.76 0.91 15.50
C THR A 250 -4.94 0.52 16.72
N LYS A 251 -4.79 1.46 17.66
CA LYS A 251 -4.05 1.24 18.92
C LYS A 251 -4.56 0.02 19.68
N LYS A 252 -5.89 -0.18 19.64
CA LYS A 252 -6.53 -1.34 20.25
C LYS A 252 -5.94 -2.67 19.75
N VAL A 253 -5.75 -2.83 18.42
CA VAL A 253 -5.15 -4.06 17.86
C VAL A 253 -3.70 -4.21 18.31
N LEU A 254 -2.92 -3.13 18.32
CA LEU A 254 -1.53 -3.18 18.79
C LEU A 254 -1.44 -3.60 20.26
N ASP A 255 -2.28 -3.03 21.12
CA ASP A 255 -2.33 -3.36 22.54
C ASP A 255 -2.76 -4.83 22.78
N GLU A 256 -3.74 -5.34 22.00
CA GLU A 256 -4.25 -6.72 22.11
C GLU A 256 -3.31 -7.78 21.52
N ARG A 257 -2.61 -7.45 20.42
CA ARG A 257 -1.78 -8.43 19.67
C ARG A 257 -0.30 -8.35 20.03
N GLY A 258 0.16 -7.24 20.57
CA GLY A 258 1.50 -7.08 21.12
C GLY A 258 2.62 -7.01 20.10
N ALA A 259 3.85 -7.18 20.60
CA ALA A 259 5.07 -6.96 19.82
C ALA A 259 5.24 -7.92 18.64
N ASP A 260 4.79 -9.15 18.73
CA ASP A 260 4.91 -10.14 17.65
C ASP A 260 4.10 -9.72 16.41
N PHE A 261 2.94 -9.08 16.62
CA PHE A 261 2.12 -8.55 15.54
C PHE A 261 2.86 -7.39 14.84
N ALA A 262 3.36 -6.44 15.63
CA ALA A 262 4.13 -5.31 15.08
C ALA A 262 5.36 -5.80 14.31
N ALA A 263 6.09 -6.79 14.85
CA ALA A 263 7.24 -7.38 14.18
C ALA A 263 6.87 -8.07 12.84
N ALA A 264 5.73 -8.77 12.79
CA ALA A 264 5.26 -9.40 11.55
C ALA A 264 4.93 -8.35 10.47
N VAL A 265 4.29 -7.24 10.83
CA VAL A 265 3.98 -6.14 9.92
C VAL A 265 5.27 -5.44 9.46
N ASN A 266 6.18 -5.10 10.39
CA ASN A 266 7.42 -4.42 10.08
C ASN A 266 8.35 -5.27 9.19
N ALA A 267 8.32 -6.60 9.32
CA ALA A 267 9.05 -7.51 8.44
C ALA A 267 8.59 -7.40 6.97
N VAL A 268 7.30 -7.16 6.74
CA VAL A 268 6.76 -6.87 5.39
C VAL A 268 7.26 -5.50 4.91
N SER A 269 7.08 -4.44 5.72
CA SER A 269 7.52 -3.08 5.37
C SER A 269 9.00 -3.03 4.98
N ALA A 270 9.85 -3.77 5.70
CA ALA A 270 11.30 -3.83 5.46
C ALA A 270 11.69 -4.44 4.10
N LYS A 271 10.78 -5.16 3.43
CA LYS A 271 11.00 -5.79 2.13
C LYS A 271 10.39 -5.03 0.96
N LEU A 272 9.48 -4.10 1.24
CA LEU A 272 8.81 -3.32 0.19
C LEU A 272 9.75 -2.25 -0.36
N THR A 273 9.91 -2.26 -1.69
CA THR A 273 10.66 -1.25 -2.45
C THR A 273 9.77 -0.70 -3.57
N THR A 274 10.02 0.53 -4.01
CA THR A 274 9.29 1.14 -5.13
C THR A 274 9.41 0.31 -6.41
N GLU A 275 10.58 -0.27 -6.68
CA GLU A 275 10.79 -1.16 -7.82
C GLU A 275 9.94 -2.44 -7.69
N GLY A 276 9.97 -3.09 -6.51
CA GLY A 276 9.13 -4.26 -6.26
C GLY A 276 7.64 -3.97 -6.42
N MET A 277 7.15 -2.84 -5.92
CA MET A 277 5.76 -2.43 -6.12
C MET A 277 5.41 -2.19 -7.60
N ARG A 278 6.34 -1.63 -8.37
CA ARG A 278 6.17 -1.44 -9.82
C ARG A 278 5.98 -2.78 -10.55
N ASP A 279 6.77 -3.78 -10.18
CA ASP A 279 6.64 -5.12 -10.76
C ASP A 279 5.31 -5.78 -10.37
N LEU A 280 4.87 -5.60 -9.13
CA LEU A 280 3.57 -6.10 -8.67
C LEU A 280 2.40 -5.42 -9.39
N ASN A 281 2.44 -4.08 -9.53
CA ASN A 281 1.42 -3.34 -10.27
C ASN A 281 1.36 -3.76 -11.74
N LYS A 282 2.51 -3.97 -12.38
CA LYS A 282 2.56 -4.46 -13.76
C LYS A 282 1.82 -5.80 -13.91
N ARG A 283 2.02 -6.72 -12.98
CA ARG A 283 1.35 -8.04 -12.99
C ARG A 283 -0.18 -7.89 -12.92
N VAL A 284 -0.68 -6.97 -12.11
CA VAL A 284 -2.13 -6.75 -11.99
C VAL A 284 -2.68 -5.92 -13.15
N ASP A 285 -2.09 -4.73 -13.41
CA ASP A 285 -2.67 -3.76 -14.36
C ASP A 285 -2.43 -4.13 -15.82
N SER A 286 -1.27 -4.74 -16.13
CA SER A 286 -0.89 -5.08 -17.51
C SER A 286 -1.13 -6.55 -17.84
N ASP A 287 -0.77 -7.46 -16.92
CA ASP A 287 -0.82 -8.90 -17.17
C ASP A 287 -2.16 -9.52 -16.70
N GLY A 288 -3.00 -8.75 -15.98
CA GLY A 288 -4.36 -9.13 -15.57
C GLY A 288 -4.41 -10.16 -14.43
N GLU A 289 -3.33 -10.31 -13.65
CA GLU A 289 -3.30 -11.20 -12.50
C GLU A 289 -4.12 -10.62 -11.33
N LYS A 290 -4.54 -11.49 -10.41
CA LYS A 290 -5.27 -11.03 -9.21
C LYS A 290 -4.29 -10.51 -8.16
N ALA A 291 -4.62 -9.42 -7.50
CA ALA A 291 -3.81 -8.84 -6.41
C ALA A 291 -3.48 -9.88 -5.31
N ALA A 292 -4.42 -10.76 -4.98
CA ALA A 292 -4.20 -11.81 -3.97
C ALA A 292 -3.13 -12.84 -4.40
N ASP A 293 -3.13 -13.24 -5.67
CA ASP A 293 -2.16 -14.22 -6.19
C ASP A 293 -0.76 -13.58 -6.28
N VAL A 294 -0.69 -12.34 -6.78
CA VAL A 294 0.53 -11.54 -6.85
C VAL A 294 1.15 -11.32 -5.47
N ALA A 295 0.32 -10.99 -4.46
CA ALA A 295 0.74 -10.83 -3.07
C ALA A 295 1.32 -12.13 -2.49
N LYS A 296 0.66 -13.27 -2.73
CA LYS A 296 1.10 -14.58 -2.27
C LYS A 296 2.46 -14.96 -2.83
N ASP A 297 2.65 -14.79 -4.13
CA ASP A 297 3.91 -15.10 -4.80
C ASP A 297 5.05 -14.23 -4.26
N TRP A 298 4.78 -12.92 -4.10
CA TRP A 298 5.77 -12.00 -3.56
C TRP A 298 6.18 -12.38 -2.13
N LEU A 299 5.21 -12.68 -1.25
CA LEU A 299 5.49 -13.10 0.13
C LEU A 299 6.35 -14.36 0.17
N SER A 300 6.07 -15.34 -0.69
CA SER A 300 6.86 -16.57 -0.80
C SER A 300 8.28 -16.29 -1.29
N GLN A 301 8.46 -15.41 -2.28
CA GLN A 301 9.77 -14.98 -2.77
C GLN A 301 10.59 -14.25 -1.70
N GLN A 302 9.92 -13.47 -0.82
CA GLN A 302 10.57 -12.75 0.28
C GLN A 302 10.80 -13.63 1.51
N GLY A 303 10.31 -14.88 1.54
CA GLY A 303 10.44 -15.79 2.68
C GLY A 303 9.63 -15.37 3.90
N LEU A 304 8.49 -14.70 3.67
CA LEU A 304 7.61 -14.19 4.73
C LEU A 304 6.45 -15.14 5.07
N VAL A 305 6.20 -16.10 4.18
CA VAL A 305 5.18 -17.16 4.32
C VAL A 305 5.76 -18.51 3.93
#